data_3bba751363f6f7ad50d609ba7baae6ad
#
_entry.id   3bba751363f6f7ad50d609ba7baae6ad
#
_cell.length_a   1.000
_cell.length_b   1.000
_cell.length_c   1.000
_cell.angle_alpha   90.00
_cell.angle_beta   90.00
_cell.angle_gamma   90.00
#
_symmetry.space_group_name_H-M   'P 1'
#
loop_
_entity.id
_entity.type
_entity.pdbx_description
1 polymer ?
#
loop_
_entity_poly.entity_id
_entity_poly.type
_entity_poly.pdbx_seq_one_letter_code
_entity_poly.pdbx_strand_id
1 'polypeptide(L)'
;RSLLNVLQEEKASRYAGGIYHKTQIELTYNSNHMEGSRLTHEQTRYIFETNTIGVENEVLNVDDVIETANHFRCIDLLIDKAKTALSEKLIKELHFILKTGTSDARKDWFAVGDYKKLPNEVGGRDTALPEEVSEQMRALLAKYNAKKSKTFKDILDFHVCFERIHPFQDGNG
;
A
#
# COMPACT_ATOMS: atom_id res chain seq x y z
N ARG A 1 4.52 23.56 13.43
CA ARG A 1 5.11 22.70 12.40
C ARG A 1 4.15 21.53 12.16
N SER A 2 3.71 21.32 10.93
CA SER A 2 2.78 20.22 10.63
C SER A 2 3.51 18.87 10.60
N LEU A 3 2.80 17.78 10.88
CA LEU A 3 3.34 16.41 10.76
C LEU A 3 3.94 16.17 9.38
N LEU A 4 3.27 16.60 8.32
CA LEU A 4 3.76 16.45 6.95
C LEU A 4 5.13 17.11 6.75
N ASN A 5 5.31 18.33 7.27
CA ASN A 5 6.60 19.02 7.15
C ASN A 5 7.72 18.24 7.85
N VAL A 6 7.44 17.67 9.03
CA VAL A 6 8.41 16.83 9.75
C VAL A 6 8.76 15.59 8.94
N LEU A 7 7.77 14.88 8.42
CA LEU A 7 7.99 13.69 7.57
C LEU A 7 8.83 14.01 6.33
N GLN A 8 8.54 15.13 5.65
CA GLN A 8 9.30 15.55 4.46
C GLN A 8 10.75 15.92 4.77
N GLU A 9 10.98 16.63 5.87
CA GLU A 9 12.33 17.01 6.30
C GLU A 9 13.17 15.81 6.76
N GLU A 10 12.58 14.91 7.56
CA GLU A 10 13.26 13.70 8.02
C GLU A 10 13.54 12.74 6.86
N LYS A 11 12.61 12.61 5.91
CA LYS A 11 12.83 11.86 4.65
C LYS A 11 14.00 12.43 3.86
N ALA A 12 14.03 13.75 3.64
CA ALA A 12 15.09 14.42 2.87
C ALA A 12 16.46 14.30 3.54
N SER A 13 16.52 14.41 4.88
CA SER A 13 17.76 14.33 5.65
C SER A 13 18.18 12.89 5.98
N ARG A 14 17.33 11.90 5.70
CA ARG A 14 17.51 10.50 6.11
C ARG A 14 17.77 10.35 7.61
N TYR A 15 17.07 11.16 8.40
CA TYR A 15 17.22 11.17 9.85
C TYR A 15 16.79 9.84 10.47
N ALA A 16 17.72 9.15 11.11
CA ALA A 16 17.46 7.89 11.79
C ALA A 16 16.79 8.13 13.16
N GLY A 17 15.81 7.29 13.50
CA GLY A 17 15.13 7.33 14.80
C GLY A 17 14.02 8.38 14.92
N GLY A 18 13.73 9.15 13.87
CA GLY A 18 12.63 10.09 13.83
C GLY A 18 11.27 9.44 13.51
N ILE A 19 10.25 10.28 13.36
CA ILE A 19 8.89 9.80 13.08
C ILE A 19 8.77 9.21 11.68
N TYR A 20 9.49 9.73 10.68
CA TYR A 20 9.55 9.15 9.33
C TYR A 20 10.12 7.73 9.38
N HIS A 21 11.26 7.55 10.02
CA HIS A 21 11.92 6.25 10.18
C HIS A 21 10.98 5.23 10.85
N LYS A 22 10.38 5.63 11.98
CA LYS A 22 9.43 4.79 12.71
C LYS A 22 8.19 4.45 11.88
N THR A 23 7.63 5.43 11.17
CA THR A 23 6.45 5.23 10.31
C THR A 23 6.74 4.23 9.19
N GLN A 24 7.89 4.33 8.55
CA GLN A 24 8.31 3.40 7.49
C GLN A 24 8.31 1.95 7.99
N ILE A 25 8.93 1.70 9.12
CA ILE A 25 9.06 0.35 9.66
C ILE A 25 7.71 -0.18 10.18
N GLU A 26 7.04 0.59 11.02
CA GLU A 26 5.80 0.15 11.68
C GLU A 26 4.65 -0.04 10.68
N LEU A 27 4.43 0.92 9.79
CA LEU A 27 3.35 0.83 8.82
C LEU A 27 3.59 -0.30 7.83
N THR A 28 4.81 -0.45 7.34
CA THR A 28 5.15 -1.53 6.39
C THR A 28 5.02 -2.90 7.06
N TYR A 29 5.55 -3.07 8.26
CA TYR A 29 5.40 -4.33 8.98
C TYR A 29 3.94 -4.68 9.21
N ASN A 30 3.16 -3.77 9.79
CA ASN A 30 1.76 -4.04 10.13
C ASN A 30 0.91 -4.32 8.88
N SER A 31 1.03 -3.51 7.83
CA SER A 31 0.29 -3.72 6.58
C SER A 31 0.61 -5.08 5.95
N ASN A 32 1.88 -5.41 5.80
CA ASN A 32 2.29 -6.67 5.19
C ASN A 32 1.94 -7.88 6.06
N HIS A 33 2.05 -7.76 7.38
CA HIS A 33 1.66 -8.83 8.31
C HIS A 33 0.17 -9.14 8.20
N MET A 34 -0.68 -8.13 8.11
CA MET A 34 -2.12 -8.30 7.91
C MET A 34 -2.45 -8.98 6.56
N GLU A 35 -1.64 -8.76 5.54
CA GLU A 35 -1.75 -9.40 4.22
C GLU A 35 -1.07 -10.78 4.14
N GLY A 36 -0.59 -11.30 5.27
CA GLY A 36 -0.05 -12.67 5.36
C GLY A 36 1.46 -12.79 5.21
N SER A 37 2.21 -11.71 5.14
CA SER A 37 3.68 -11.75 5.17
C SER A 37 4.18 -12.37 6.48
N ARG A 38 5.18 -13.23 6.37
CA ARG A 38 5.84 -13.87 7.50
C ARG A 38 7.11 -13.16 7.97
N LEU A 39 7.49 -12.05 7.35
CA LEU A 39 8.62 -11.26 7.81
C LEU A 39 8.36 -10.73 9.22
N THR A 40 9.38 -10.80 10.06
CA THR A 40 9.33 -10.23 11.39
C THR A 40 9.48 -8.70 11.34
N HIS A 41 9.10 -8.04 12.42
CA HIS A 41 9.34 -6.59 12.58
C HIS A 41 10.84 -6.25 12.43
N GLU A 42 11.70 -7.07 13.02
CA GLU A 42 13.15 -6.87 12.95
C GLU A 42 13.69 -7.06 11.53
N GLN A 43 13.24 -8.08 10.80
CA GLN A 43 13.60 -8.28 9.40
C GLN A 43 13.14 -7.09 8.54
N THR A 44 11.95 -6.57 8.77
CA THR A 44 11.43 -5.35 8.10
C THR A 44 12.34 -4.16 8.40
N ARG A 45 12.74 -3.98 9.63
CA ARG A 45 13.67 -2.91 10.06
C ARG A 45 15.02 -3.02 9.38
N TYR A 46 15.61 -4.21 9.31
CA TYR A 46 16.89 -4.41 8.63
C TYR A 46 16.83 -4.13 7.13
N ILE A 47 15.74 -4.54 6.46
CA ILE A 47 15.56 -4.23 5.04
C ILE A 47 15.53 -2.71 4.84
N PHE A 48 14.81 -1.97 5.69
CA PHE A 48 14.74 -0.52 5.61
C PHE A 48 16.09 0.17 5.91
N GLU A 49 16.72 -0.21 7.02
CA GLU A 49 17.92 0.47 7.51
C GLU A 49 19.19 0.12 6.73
N THR A 50 19.35 -1.15 6.34
CA THR A 50 20.59 -1.69 5.79
C THR A 50 20.44 -2.40 4.45
N ASN A 51 19.23 -2.54 3.95
CA ASN A 51 18.93 -3.34 2.75
C ASN A 51 19.43 -4.79 2.84
N THR A 52 19.37 -5.34 4.05
CA THR A 52 19.77 -6.72 4.36
C THR A 52 18.64 -7.46 5.04
N ILE A 53 18.70 -8.79 5.02
CA ILE A 53 17.80 -9.66 5.75
C ILE A 53 18.57 -10.79 6.39
N GLY A 54 18.36 -11.00 7.69
CA GLY A 54 18.88 -12.16 8.41
C GLY A 54 17.94 -13.34 8.30
N VAL A 55 18.46 -14.50 7.92
CA VAL A 55 17.71 -15.75 7.82
C VAL A 55 18.52 -16.85 8.52
N GLU A 56 17.94 -17.45 9.55
CA GLU A 56 18.50 -18.62 10.21
C GLU A 56 17.51 -19.79 10.05
N ASN A 57 17.89 -20.79 9.27
CA ASN A 57 17.13 -22.04 9.09
C ASN A 57 15.66 -21.87 8.67
N GLU A 58 15.34 -20.76 8.02
CA GLU A 58 13.99 -20.45 7.53
C GLU A 58 13.94 -20.38 6.01
N VAL A 59 12.79 -20.73 5.45
CA VAL A 59 12.47 -20.45 4.04
C VAL A 59 11.63 -19.18 4.00
N LEU A 60 12.15 -18.14 3.38
CA LEU A 60 11.43 -16.89 3.17
C LEU A 60 10.76 -16.85 1.81
N ASN A 61 9.55 -16.30 1.78
CA ASN A 61 8.90 -15.94 0.53
C ASN A 61 9.59 -14.71 -0.06
N VAL A 62 10.14 -14.85 -1.27
CA VAL A 62 10.83 -13.74 -1.95
C VAL A 62 9.88 -12.58 -2.22
N ASP A 63 8.61 -12.86 -2.53
CA ASP A 63 7.61 -11.81 -2.73
C ASP A 63 7.38 -10.97 -1.47
N ASP A 64 7.41 -11.56 -0.28
CA ASP A 64 7.31 -10.82 0.98
C ASP A 64 8.46 -9.80 1.13
N VAL A 65 9.67 -10.17 0.72
CA VAL A 65 10.85 -9.27 0.75
C VAL A 65 10.69 -8.14 -0.27
N ILE A 66 10.29 -8.48 -1.49
CA ILE A 66 10.10 -7.51 -2.58
C ILE A 66 8.99 -6.52 -2.21
N GLU A 67 7.85 -6.99 -1.76
CA GLU A 67 6.72 -6.15 -1.36
C GLU A 67 7.07 -5.26 -0.17
N THR A 68 7.86 -5.75 0.78
CA THR A 68 8.36 -4.95 1.89
C THR A 68 9.21 -3.78 1.39
N ALA A 69 10.19 -4.03 0.54
CA ALA A 69 11.02 -2.99 -0.04
C ALA A 69 10.19 -2.01 -0.90
N ASN A 70 9.24 -2.52 -1.67
CA ASN A 70 8.33 -1.72 -2.48
C ASN A 70 7.39 -0.86 -1.62
N HIS A 71 6.94 -1.36 -0.49
CA HIS A 71 6.04 -0.64 0.42
C HIS A 71 6.71 0.62 0.99
N PHE A 72 8.00 0.58 1.30
CA PHE A 72 8.75 1.78 1.68
C PHE A 72 8.69 2.86 0.60
N ARG A 73 8.78 2.47 -0.66
CA ARG A 73 8.66 3.39 -1.81
C ARG A 73 7.24 3.95 -1.96
N CYS A 74 6.23 3.16 -1.64
CA CYS A 74 4.84 3.63 -1.60
C CYS A 74 4.65 4.72 -0.54
N ILE A 75 5.18 4.54 0.67
CA ILE A 75 5.13 5.55 1.74
C ILE A 75 5.84 6.83 1.30
N ASP A 76 7.00 6.72 0.67
CA ASP A 76 7.72 7.88 0.15
C ASP A 76 6.90 8.67 -0.87
N LEU A 77 6.26 7.98 -1.81
CA LEU A 77 5.37 8.61 -2.78
C LEU A 77 4.19 9.29 -2.10
N LEU A 78 3.58 8.65 -1.09
CA LEU A 78 2.47 9.26 -0.35
C LEU A 78 2.87 10.53 0.38
N ILE A 79 4.05 10.57 0.99
CA ILE A 79 4.59 11.78 1.64
C ILE A 79 4.77 12.89 0.60
N ASP A 80 5.31 12.58 -0.57
CA ASP A 80 5.54 13.55 -1.65
C ASP A 80 4.23 14.06 -2.26
N LYS A 81 3.22 13.20 -2.35
CA LYS A 81 1.90 13.50 -2.93
C LYS A 81 0.82 13.89 -1.92
N ALA A 82 1.15 14.05 -0.64
CA ALA A 82 0.17 14.24 0.44
C ALA A 82 -0.74 15.47 0.26
N LYS A 83 -0.32 16.46 -0.52
CA LYS A 83 -1.12 17.65 -0.83
C LYS A 83 -1.96 17.55 -2.11
N THR A 84 -1.81 16.46 -2.86
CA THR A 84 -2.61 16.23 -4.07
C THR A 84 -3.89 15.49 -3.74
N ALA A 85 -4.94 15.72 -4.53
CA ALA A 85 -6.18 14.98 -4.38
C ALA A 85 -5.94 13.48 -4.67
N LEU A 86 -6.61 12.62 -3.92
CA LEU A 86 -6.59 11.18 -4.18
C LEU A 86 -7.25 10.90 -5.53
N SER A 87 -6.59 10.09 -6.36
CA SER A 87 -7.04 9.80 -7.72
C SER A 87 -6.81 8.33 -8.07
N GLU A 88 -7.56 7.83 -9.07
CA GLU A 88 -7.32 6.49 -9.61
C GLU A 88 -5.87 6.33 -10.09
N LYS A 89 -5.31 7.36 -10.71
CA LYS A 89 -3.92 7.36 -11.17
C LYS A 89 -2.95 7.12 -10.01
N LEU A 90 -3.10 7.84 -8.90
CA LEU A 90 -2.23 7.67 -7.73
C LEU A 90 -2.41 6.28 -7.10
N ILE A 91 -3.63 5.80 -6.98
CA ILE A 91 -3.93 4.47 -6.43
C ILE A 91 -3.30 3.37 -7.31
N LYS A 92 -3.45 3.47 -8.62
CA LYS A 92 -2.82 2.53 -9.57
C LYS A 92 -1.30 2.62 -9.55
N GLU A 93 -0.73 3.80 -9.39
CA GLU A 93 0.71 4.01 -9.24
C GLU A 93 1.26 3.34 -7.97
N LEU A 94 0.55 3.45 -6.84
CA LEU A 94 0.91 2.76 -5.61
C LEU A 94 0.89 1.24 -5.80
N HIS A 95 -0.15 0.71 -6.42
CA HIS A 95 -0.24 -0.72 -6.73
C HIS A 95 0.88 -1.18 -7.69
N PHE A 96 1.19 -0.38 -8.70
CA PHE A 96 2.30 -0.66 -9.61
C PHE A 96 3.63 -0.77 -8.87
N ILE A 97 3.93 0.18 -7.98
CA ILE A 97 5.15 0.16 -7.17
C ILE A 97 5.17 -1.07 -6.27
N LEU A 98 4.05 -1.35 -5.57
CA LEU A 98 3.95 -2.44 -4.61
C LEU A 98 4.21 -3.81 -5.25
N LYS A 99 3.61 -4.06 -6.41
CA LYS A 99 3.63 -5.38 -7.05
C LYS A 99 4.72 -5.57 -8.10
N THR A 100 5.46 -4.52 -8.45
CA THR A 100 6.56 -4.62 -9.42
C THR A 100 7.64 -5.59 -8.92
N GLY A 101 8.02 -6.52 -9.78
CA GLY A 101 9.08 -7.51 -9.51
C GLY A 101 8.64 -8.72 -8.69
N THR A 102 7.39 -8.79 -8.25
CA THR A 102 6.83 -9.96 -7.58
C THR A 102 6.54 -11.09 -8.56
N SER A 103 6.31 -12.30 -8.05
CA SER A 103 5.90 -13.45 -8.88
C SER A 103 4.56 -13.20 -9.58
N ASP A 104 3.65 -12.46 -8.95
CA ASP A 104 2.37 -12.06 -9.54
C ASP A 104 2.54 -11.22 -10.80
N ALA A 105 3.56 -10.38 -10.87
CA ALA A 105 3.84 -9.55 -12.04
C ALA A 105 4.16 -10.34 -13.31
N ARG A 106 4.47 -11.63 -13.18
CA ARG A 106 4.76 -12.55 -14.30
C ARG A 106 3.54 -13.33 -14.77
N LYS A 107 2.40 -13.20 -14.11
CA LYS A 107 1.16 -13.89 -14.46
C LYS A 107 0.36 -13.06 -15.47
N ASP A 108 -0.03 -13.65 -16.60
CA ASP A 108 -0.74 -12.95 -17.68
C ASP A 108 -2.11 -12.40 -17.26
N TRP A 109 -2.72 -13.02 -16.26
CA TRP A 109 -4.02 -12.61 -15.72
C TRP A 109 -3.93 -11.59 -14.60
N PHE A 110 -2.73 -11.29 -14.09
CA PHE A 110 -2.52 -10.31 -13.02
C PHE A 110 -2.14 -8.95 -13.61
N ALA A 111 -2.97 -7.95 -13.37
CA ALA A 111 -2.70 -6.58 -13.81
C ALA A 111 -1.93 -5.81 -12.74
N VAL A 112 -0.63 -5.53 -12.98
CA VAL A 112 0.18 -4.68 -12.10
C VAL A 112 -0.10 -3.22 -12.42
N GLY A 113 -0.57 -2.48 -11.41
CA GLY A 113 -0.90 -1.06 -11.59
C GLY A 113 -2.21 -0.82 -12.32
N ASP A 114 -3.07 -1.83 -12.42
CA ASP A 114 -4.41 -1.70 -12.98
C ASP A 114 -5.42 -2.59 -12.24
N TYR A 115 -6.69 -2.34 -12.46
CA TYR A 115 -7.77 -3.07 -11.79
C TYR A 115 -7.82 -4.54 -12.19
N LYS A 116 -8.37 -5.36 -11.31
CA LYS A 116 -8.48 -6.81 -11.48
C LYS A 116 -9.19 -7.21 -12.77
N LYS A 117 -8.74 -8.30 -13.34
CA LYS A 117 -9.34 -8.94 -14.53
C LYS A 117 -10.25 -10.10 -14.18
N LEU A 118 -10.05 -10.71 -13.03
CA LEU A 118 -10.81 -11.84 -12.54
C LEU A 118 -11.56 -11.48 -11.27
N PRO A 119 -12.75 -12.06 -11.03
CA PRO A 119 -13.42 -11.94 -9.74
C PRO A 119 -12.52 -12.40 -8.59
N ASN A 120 -12.66 -11.78 -7.45
CA ASN A 120 -12.01 -12.17 -6.22
C ASN A 120 -12.98 -12.07 -5.04
N GLU A 121 -12.56 -12.59 -3.90
CA GLU A 121 -13.33 -12.55 -2.66
C GLU A 121 -12.43 -12.15 -1.48
N VAL A 122 -13.03 -11.65 -0.43
CA VAL A 122 -12.36 -11.32 0.83
C VAL A 122 -13.13 -11.93 1.99
N GLY A 123 -12.48 -12.79 2.76
CA GLY A 123 -13.09 -13.43 3.91
C GLY A 123 -14.37 -14.23 3.56
N GLY A 124 -14.40 -14.87 2.38
CA GLY A 124 -15.55 -15.62 1.90
C GLY A 124 -16.72 -14.74 1.41
N ARG A 125 -16.49 -13.47 1.14
CA ARG A 125 -17.46 -12.53 0.60
C ARG A 125 -17.05 -12.08 -0.79
N ASP A 126 -18.00 -12.09 -1.72
CA ASP A 126 -17.82 -11.53 -3.04
C ASP A 126 -17.53 -10.03 -2.96
N THR A 127 -16.65 -9.58 -3.83
CA THR A 127 -16.30 -8.16 -4.04
C THR A 127 -16.92 -7.66 -5.35
N ALA A 128 -16.70 -6.40 -5.72
CA ALA A 128 -17.17 -5.89 -6.99
C ALA A 128 -16.67 -6.74 -8.17
N LEU A 129 -17.51 -6.98 -9.16
CA LEU A 129 -17.08 -7.67 -10.38
C LEU A 129 -16.10 -6.80 -11.16
N PRO A 130 -15.15 -7.40 -11.93
CA PRO A 130 -14.15 -6.63 -12.69
C PRO A 130 -14.74 -5.49 -13.53
N GLU A 131 -15.88 -5.73 -14.20
CA GLU A 131 -16.58 -4.72 -15.01
C GLU A 131 -17.20 -3.58 -14.22
N GLU A 132 -17.45 -3.76 -12.93
CA GLU A 132 -18.04 -2.75 -12.03
C GLU A 132 -16.99 -1.87 -11.35
N VAL A 133 -15.73 -2.33 -11.27
CA VAL A 133 -14.69 -1.68 -10.47
C VAL A 133 -14.47 -0.23 -10.89
N SER A 134 -14.35 0.04 -12.18
CA SER A 134 -14.05 1.40 -12.66
C SER A 134 -15.15 2.40 -12.30
N GLU A 135 -16.42 2.01 -12.39
CA GLU A 135 -17.55 2.88 -12.02
C GLU A 135 -17.59 3.10 -10.51
N GLN A 136 -17.47 2.04 -9.73
CA GLN A 136 -17.49 2.11 -8.27
C GLN A 136 -16.32 2.92 -7.71
N MET A 137 -15.13 2.78 -8.27
CA MET A 137 -13.95 3.56 -7.87
C MET A 137 -14.11 5.05 -8.19
N ARG A 138 -14.63 5.39 -9.36
CA ARG A 138 -14.93 6.79 -9.71
C ARG A 138 -15.93 7.41 -8.76
N ALA A 139 -17.02 6.70 -8.45
CA ALA A 139 -18.03 7.17 -7.51
C ALA A 139 -17.45 7.36 -6.09
N LEU A 140 -16.66 6.41 -5.61
CA LEU A 140 -15.98 6.49 -4.32
C LEU A 140 -15.07 7.70 -4.22
N LEU A 141 -14.22 7.91 -5.21
CA LEU A 141 -13.28 9.04 -5.25
C LEU A 141 -13.99 10.38 -5.39
N ALA A 142 -15.04 10.46 -6.21
CA ALA A 142 -15.84 11.68 -6.33
C ALA A 142 -16.47 12.07 -5.00
N LYS A 143 -17.08 11.12 -4.30
CA LYS A 143 -17.65 11.32 -2.95
C LYS A 143 -16.58 11.76 -1.94
N TYR A 144 -15.43 11.10 -1.92
CA TYR A 144 -14.35 11.43 -1.00
C TYR A 144 -13.78 12.83 -1.27
N ASN A 145 -13.49 13.14 -2.53
CA ASN A 145 -12.89 14.42 -2.91
C ASN A 145 -13.85 15.62 -2.84
N ALA A 146 -15.17 15.39 -2.83
CA ALA A 146 -16.16 16.47 -2.67
C ALA A 146 -16.02 17.22 -1.34
N LYS A 147 -15.50 16.59 -0.30
CA LYS A 147 -15.24 17.24 0.98
C LYS A 147 -13.85 17.85 1.00
N LYS A 148 -13.76 19.14 1.27
CA LYS A 148 -12.47 19.86 1.40
C LYS A 148 -11.70 19.44 2.65
N SER A 149 -12.40 19.27 3.77
CA SER A 149 -11.83 18.78 5.03
C SER A 149 -12.38 17.38 5.33
N LYS A 150 -11.48 16.45 5.61
CA LYS A 150 -11.83 15.06 5.91
C LYS A 150 -11.84 14.83 7.42
N THR A 151 -12.89 14.22 7.92
CA THR A 151 -12.95 13.69 9.28
C THR A 151 -12.36 12.27 9.31
N PHE A 152 -12.05 11.78 10.50
CA PHE A 152 -11.65 10.38 10.68
C PHE A 152 -12.70 9.40 10.12
N LYS A 153 -13.99 9.73 10.31
CA LYS A 153 -15.08 8.93 9.74
C LYS A 153 -15.04 8.88 8.21
N ASP A 154 -14.74 9.99 7.55
CA ASP A 154 -14.66 10.01 6.08
C ASP A 154 -13.52 9.10 5.56
N ILE A 155 -12.39 9.09 6.26
CA ILE A 155 -11.25 8.23 5.94
C ILE A 155 -11.63 6.76 6.15
N LEU A 156 -12.28 6.44 7.27
CA LEU A 156 -12.73 5.09 7.57
C LEU A 156 -13.79 4.60 6.57
N ASP A 157 -14.77 5.43 6.25
CA ASP A 157 -15.82 5.11 5.25
C ASP A 157 -15.18 4.85 3.87
N PHE A 158 -14.18 5.64 3.48
CA PHE A 158 -13.43 5.41 2.25
C PHE A 158 -12.74 4.05 2.27
N HIS A 159 -12.01 3.75 3.34
CA HIS A 159 -11.30 2.48 3.51
C HIS A 159 -12.27 1.28 3.41
N VAL A 160 -13.37 1.31 4.15
CA VAL A 160 -14.37 0.23 4.13
C VAL A 160 -14.97 0.05 2.72
N CYS A 161 -15.29 1.14 2.02
CA CYS A 161 -15.81 1.06 0.66
C CYS A 161 -14.76 0.53 -0.32
N PHE A 162 -13.51 0.96 -0.19
CA PHE A 162 -12.40 0.47 -1.01
C PHE A 162 -12.20 -1.04 -0.83
N GLU A 163 -12.19 -1.52 0.41
CA GLU A 163 -12.09 -2.95 0.74
C GLU A 163 -13.26 -3.77 0.18
N ARG A 164 -14.47 -3.20 0.15
CA ARG A 164 -15.63 -3.87 -0.46
C ARG A 164 -15.54 -3.96 -1.98
N ILE A 165 -15.02 -2.93 -2.63
CA ILE A 165 -14.76 -2.95 -4.08
C ILE A 165 -13.63 -3.96 -4.38
N HIS A 166 -12.59 -3.94 -3.57
CA HIS A 166 -11.39 -4.77 -3.73
C HIS A 166 -10.86 -4.70 -5.16
N PRO A 167 -10.40 -3.51 -5.60
CA PRO A 167 -10.25 -3.20 -7.01
C PRO A 167 -9.10 -3.93 -7.70
N PHE A 168 -8.10 -4.37 -6.97
CA PHE A 168 -6.95 -5.08 -7.52
C PHE A 168 -7.05 -6.59 -7.29
N GLN A 169 -6.33 -7.35 -8.09
CA GLN A 169 -6.32 -8.82 -7.96
C GLN A 169 -5.73 -9.27 -6.62
N ASP A 170 -4.72 -8.55 -6.14
CA ASP A 170 -4.06 -8.66 -4.84
C ASP A 170 -3.39 -7.33 -4.51
N GLY A 171 -2.94 -7.13 -3.26
CA GLY A 171 -2.28 -5.89 -2.84
C GLY A 171 -3.25 -4.71 -2.63
N ASN A 172 -4.45 -4.98 -2.13
CA ASN A 172 -5.47 -3.96 -1.83
C ASN A 172 -5.29 -3.33 -0.45
N GLY A 173 -4.71 -4.05 0.50
CA GLY A 173 -4.54 -3.64 1.89
C GLY A 173 -3.52 -2.56 2.16
#